data_c015b60169b71eb762b4679bb820cd38
#
_entry.id   c015b60169b71eb762b4679bb820cd38
#
_cell.length_a   1.000
_cell.length_b   1.000
_cell.length_c   1.000
_cell.angle_alpha   90.00
_cell.angle_beta   90.00
_cell.angle_gamma   90.00
#
_symmetry.space_group_name_H-M   'P 1'
#
loop_
_entity.id
_entity.type
_entity.pdbx_description
1 polymer ?
#
loop_
_entity_poly.entity_id
_entity_poly.type
_entity_poly.pdbx_seq_one_letter_code
_entity_poly.pdbx_strand_id
1 'polypeptide(L)'
;MKISKSFKIYIHIIFVFLISENVLADNDFSKNIVIYDKPKAIKELKFKDLNLQDVDLTNKKGNIMILNFWATWCAPCRREMPSLEKLTHQYPEIKVYAINMEKPNKLKTQDFFKFI
;
A
#
# COMPACT_ATOMS: atom_id res chain seq x y z
N MET A 1 0.09 -10.38 57.85
CA MET A 1 1.38 -10.21 57.17
C MET A 1 1.27 -9.03 56.20
N LYS A 2 1.81 -7.83 56.55
CA LYS A 2 1.71 -6.62 55.71
C LYS A 2 2.77 -6.71 54.63
N ILE A 3 2.33 -6.90 53.38
CA ILE A 3 3.22 -6.89 52.21
C ILE A 3 3.78 -5.47 52.07
N SER A 4 5.11 -5.34 52.09
CA SER A 4 5.82 -4.05 51.94
C SER A 4 5.40 -3.32 50.64
N LYS A 5 5.27 -1.97 50.73
CA LYS A 5 4.96 -1.14 49.56
C LYS A 5 5.94 -1.39 48.40
N SER A 6 7.21 -1.61 48.70
CA SER A 6 8.23 -1.93 47.69
C SER A 6 7.94 -3.24 46.95
N PHE A 7 7.45 -4.27 47.64
CA PHE A 7 7.12 -5.56 47.04
C PHE A 7 5.93 -5.46 46.06
N LYS A 8 4.94 -4.62 46.37
CA LYS A 8 3.82 -4.34 45.44
C LYS A 8 4.29 -3.62 44.16
N ILE A 9 5.24 -2.70 44.30
CA ILE A 9 5.82 -2.00 43.13
C ILE A 9 6.59 -2.98 42.23
N TYR A 10 7.37 -3.89 42.79
CA TYR A 10 8.09 -4.93 42.06
C TYR A 10 7.15 -5.85 41.31
N ILE A 11 6.04 -6.26 41.91
CA ILE A 11 5.03 -7.10 41.25
C ILE A 11 4.40 -6.36 40.07
N HIS A 12 4.10 -5.07 40.17
CA HIS A 12 3.54 -4.27 39.08
C HIS A 12 4.55 -4.09 37.95
N ILE A 13 5.81 -3.86 38.25
CA ILE A 13 6.87 -3.74 37.22
C ILE A 13 7.05 -5.07 36.49
N ILE A 14 7.08 -6.19 37.17
CA ILE A 14 7.17 -7.53 36.57
C ILE A 14 5.92 -7.82 35.72
N PHE A 15 4.72 -7.45 36.19
CA PHE A 15 3.48 -7.66 35.47
C PHE A 15 3.42 -6.83 34.19
N VAL A 16 3.89 -5.57 34.20
CA VAL A 16 3.98 -4.72 33.02
C VAL A 16 5.01 -5.28 32.04
N PHE A 17 6.14 -5.84 32.52
CA PHE A 17 7.15 -6.42 31.62
C PHE A 17 6.68 -7.73 30.96
N LEU A 18 5.81 -8.50 31.62
CA LEU A 18 5.26 -9.75 31.07
C LEU A 18 4.17 -9.53 30.04
N ILE A 19 3.58 -8.31 29.96
CA ILE A 19 2.54 -7.98 28.98
C ILE A 19 3.16 -7.45 27.65
N SER A 20 4.44 -7.03 27.68
CA SER A 20 5.08 -6.37 26.54
C SER A 20 5.57 -7.33 25.43
N GLU A 21 5.43 -8.65 25.56
CA GLU A 21 6.05 -9.60 24.62
C GLU A 21 5.13 -10.16 23.52
N ASN A 22 3.89 -9.69 23.35
CA ASN A 22 2.98 -10.29 22.38
C ASN A 22 2.37 -9.31 21.37
N VAL A 23 3.05 -8.24 21.00
CA VAL A 23 2.61 -7.37 19.89
C VAL A 23 3.63 -7.43 18.76
N LEU A 24 4.05 -8.61 18.37
CA LEU A 24 4.49 -8.87 17.00
C LEU A 24 3.24 -9.31 16.24
N ALA A 25 2.49 -8.36 15.72
CA ALA A 25 1.51 -8.66 14.70
C ALA A 25 2.30 -9.22 13.51
N ASP A 26 2.33 -10.54 13.39
CA ASP A 26 2.82 -11.25 12.22
C ASP A 26 1.88 -10.93 11.05
N ASN A 27 2.04 -9.74 10.49
CA ASN A 27 1.44 -9.37 9.22
C ASN A 27 2.23 -10.12 8.14
N ASP A 28 1.99 -11.43 8.04
CA ASP A 28 2.49 -12.25 6.94
C ASP A 28 1.86 -11.76 5.63
N PHE A 29 2.41 -10.64 5.14
CA PHE A 29 2.02 -10.02 3.88
C PHE A 29 2.17 -10.98 2.69
N SER A 30 3.05 -11.98 2.82
CA SER A 30 3.32 -12.97 1.76
C SER A 30 2.07 -13.79 1.39
N LYS A 31 1.14 -14.00 2.32
CA LYS A 31 -0.11 -14.75 2.05
C LYS A 31 -1.04 -14.09 1.03
N ASN A 32 -0.88 -12.79 0.82
CA ASN A 32 -1.71 -12.03 -0.11
C ASN A 32 -1.04 -11.80 -1.47
N ILE A 33 0.18 -12.33 -1.66
CA ILE A 33 0.93 -12.20 -2.91
C ILE A 33 0.84 -13.51 -3.69
N VAL A 34 0.42 -13.41 -4.95
CA VAL A 34 0.45 -14.53 -5.90
C VAL A 34 1.63 -14.32 -6.85
N ILE A 35 2.64 -15.16 -6.72
CA ILE A 35 3.79 -15.18 -7.62
C ILE A 35 3.53 -16.27 -8.67
N TYR A 36 3.69 -15.91 -9.93
CA TYR A 36 3.53 -16.86 -11.04
C TYR A 36 4.92 -17.36 -11.48
N ASP A 37 5.10 -18.67 -11.50
CA ASP A 37 6.35 -19.34 -11.95
C ASP A 37 6.66 -19.03 -13.42
N LYS A 38 5.62 -18.80 -14.21
CA LYS A 38 5.74 -18.46 -15.64
C LYS A 38 4.99 -17.17 -15.92
N PRO A 39 5.58 -16.25 -16.71
CA PRO A 39 4.90 -15.03 -17.11
C PRO A 39 3.58 -15.34 -17.81
N LYS A 40 2.51 -14.65 -17.40
CA LYS A 40 1.23 -14.67 -18.12
C LYS A 40 1.16 -13.50 -19.09
N ALA A 41 0.83 -13.78 -20.33
CA ALA A 41 0.61 -12.73 -21.31
C ALA A 41 -0.63 -11.90 -20.93
N ILE A 42 -0.45 -10.59 -20.83
CA ILE A 42 -1.54 -9.65 -20.68
C ILE A 42 -2.04 -9.33 -22.10
N LYS A 43 -3.28 -9.71 -22.39
CA LYS A 43 -3.86 -9.54 -23.74
C LYS A 43 -4.20 -8.09 -24.05
N GLU A 44 -4.65 -7.36 -23.05
CA GLU A 44 -5.07 -5.98 -23.18
C GLU A 44 -4.82 -5.21 -21.89
N LEU A 45 -4.21 -4.03 -22.00
CA LEU A 45 -3.91 -3.15 -20.87
C LEU A 45 -4.10 -1.71 -21.34
N LYS A 46 -5.38 -1.33 -21.53
CA LYS A 46 -5.78 -0.01 -22.04
C LYS A 46 -6.58 0.75 -21.01
N PHE A 47 -6.25 2.00 -20.82
CA PHE A 47 -6.89 2.92 -19.89
C PHE A 47 -7.06 4.29 -20.53
N LYS A 48 -7.76 5.19 -19.85
CA LYS A 48 -7.78 6.61 -20.20
C LYS A 48 -6.95 7.41 -19.19
N ASP A 49 -6.17 8.35 -19.69
CA ASP A 49 -5.45 9.29 -18.83
C ASP A 49 -6.40 10.36 -18.24
N LEU A 50 -5.84 11.30 -17.46
CA LEU A 50 -6.60 12.42 -16.89
C LEU A 50 -7.23 13.35 -17.93
N ASN A 51 -6.79 13.31 -19.16
CA ASN A 51 -7.34 14.08 -20.29
C ASN A 51 -8.31 13.27 -21.14
N LEU A 52 -8.66 12.05 -20.67
CA LEU A 52 -9.53 11.06 -21.34
C LEU A 52 -8.94 10.53 -22.65
N GLN A 53 -7.63 10.66 -22.85
CA GLN A 53 -6.91 10.10 -23.98
C GLN A 53 -6.59 8.62 -23.71
N ASP A 54 -6.62 7.81 -24.79
CA ASP A 54 -6.33 6.39 -24.67
C ASP A 54 -4.83 6.15 -24.43
N VAL A 55 -4.53 5.37 -23.41
CA VAL A 55 -3.19 4.92 -23.06
C VAL A 55 -3.15 3.41 -23.18
N ASP A 56 -2.28 2.88 -24.04
CA ASP A 56 -2.05 1.45 -24.21
C ASP A 56 -0.71 1.06 -23.57
N LEU A 57 -0.77 0.27 -22.52
CA LEU A 57 0.39 -0.26 -21.81
C LEU A 57 0.74 -1.69 -22.23
N THR A 58 -0.07 -2.32 -23.09
CA THR A 58 0.09 -3.74 -23.50
C THR A 58 1.47 -4.01 -24.09
N ASN A 59 2.02 -3.05 -24.83
CA ASN A 59 3.30 -3.18 -25.53
C ASN A 59 4.46 -2.47 -24.84
N LYS A 60 4.30 -2.00 -23.61
CA LYS A 60 5.36 -1.38 -22.81
C LYS A 60 6.31 -2.45 -22.24
N LYS A 61 7.14 -3.05 -23.09
CA LYS A 61 8.11 -4.07 -22.72
C LYS A 61 9.39 -3.44 -22.17
N GLY A 62 10.10 -4.21 -21.30
CA GLY A 62 11.44 -3.83 -20.82
C GLY A 62 11.45 -2.92 -19.58
N ASN A 63 10.28 -2.56 -19.02
CA ASN A 63 10.18 -1.82 -17.77
C ASN A 63 9.42 -2.64 -16.72
N ILE A 64 9.81 -2.49 -15.46
CA ILE A 64 9.00 -2.98 -14.34
C ILE A 64 7.82 -2.02 -14.19
N MET A 65 6.61 -2.55 -14.24
CA MET A 65 5.39 -1.78 -14.07
C MET A 65 4.63 -2.24 -12.84
N ILE A 66 4.21 -1.30 -12.04
CA ILE A 66 3.27 -1.50 -10.93
C ILE A 66 1.94 -0.88 -11.34
N LEU A 67 0.89 -1.68 -11.36
CA LEU A 67 -0.47 -1.24 -11.61
C LEU A 67 -1.20 -1.18 -10.27
N ASN A 68 -1.41 0.03 -9.75
CA ASN A 68 -2.16 0.25 -8.52
C ASN A 68 -3.61 0.60 -8.83
N PHE A 69 -4.53 -0.28 -8.48
CA PHE A 69 -5.96 -0.05 -8.65
C PHE A 69 -6.51 0.62 -7.39
N TRP A 70 -7.10 1.81 -7.55
CA TRP A 70 -7.55 2.64 -6.44
C TRP A 70 -8.90 3.31 -6.69
N ALA A 71 -9.48 3.90 -5.64
CA ALA A 71 -10.67 4.72 -5.71
C ALA A 71 -10.65 5.82 -4.64
N THR A 72 -11.39 6.91 -4.84
CA THR A 72 -11.40 8.05 -3.90
C THR A 72 -11.92 7.68 -2.50
N TRP A 73 -12.79 6.68 -2.39
CA TRP A 73 -13.36 6.16 -1.15
C TRP A 73 -12.47 5.07 -0.49
N CYS A 74 -11.40 4.62 -1.16
CA CYS A 74 -10.54 3.56 -0.66
C CYS A 74 -9.50 4.11 0.34
N ALA A 75 -9.80 4.04 1.63
CA ALA A 75 -8.90 4.56 2.67
C ALA A 75 -7.50 3.89 2.69
N PRO A 76 -7.34 2.55 2.55
CA PRO A 76 -6.02 1.95 2.44
C PRO A 76 -5.25 2.44 1.21
N CYS A 77 -5.91 2.56 0.03
CA CYS A 77 -5.26 3.06 -1.18
C CYS A 77 -4.68 4.48 -1.00
N ARG A 78 -5.39 5.35 -0.28
CA ARG A 78 -4.90 6.71 0.03
C ARG A 78 -3.62 6.69 0.86
N ARG A 79 -3.52 5.77 1.82
CA ARG A 79 -2.34 5.65 2.70
C ARG A 79 -1.11 5.10 1.97
N GLU A 80 -1.28 4.30 0.93
CA GLU A 80 -0.15 3.73 0.18
C GLU A 80 0.41 4.66 -0.89
N MET A 81 -0.38 5.63 -1.41
CA MET A 81 0.03 6.54 -2.49
C MET A 81 1.38 7.25 -2.24
N PRO A 82 1.63 7.85 -1.05
CA PRO A 82 2.93 8.48 -0.79
C PRO A 82 4.10 7.50 -0.83
N SER A 83 3.87 6.24 -0.48
CA SER A 83 4.91 5.20 -0.56
C SER A 83 5.21 4.82 -2.00
N LEU A 84 4.19 4.77 -2.85
CA LEU A 84 4.34 4.53 -4.28
C LEU A 84 5.06 5.68 -4.98
N GLU A 85 4.74 6.92 -4.62
CA GLU A 85 5.45 8.10 -5.11
C GLU A 85 6.93 8.06 -4.72
N LYS A 86 7.23 7.81 -3.44
CA LYS A 86 8.61 7.65 -2.97
C LYS A 86 9.35 6.55 -3.73
N LEU A 87 8.68 5.44 -4.05
CA LEU A 87 9.26 4.34 -4.83
C LEU A 87 9.68 4.82 -6.22
N THR A 88 8.86 5.62 -6.93
CA THR A 88 9.21 6.13 -8.26
C THR A 88 10.39 7.09 -8.25
N HIS A 89 10.54 7.87 -7.16
CA HIS A 89 11.71 8.75 -6.99
C HIS A 89 12.98 7.94 -6.68
N GLN A 90 12.86 6.89 -5.89
CA GLN A 90 13.99 6.06 -5.48
C GLN A 90 14.46 5.11 -6.60
N TYR A 91 13.53 4.64 -7.43
CA TYR A 91 13.77 3.68 -8.51
C TYR A 91 13.11 4.16 -9.82
N PRO A 92 13.76 5.08 -10.57
CA PRO A 92 13.19 5.67 -11.77
C PRO A 92 12.86 4.69 -12.91
N GLU A 93 13.48 3.49 -12.87
CA GLU A 93 13.19 2.39 -13.80
C GLU A 93 11.83 1.74 -13.55
N ILE A 94 11.27 1.86 -12.33
CA ILE A 94 9.93 1.36 -12.00
C ILE A 94 8.89 2.38 -12.41
N LYS A 95 7.93 1.96 -13.22
CA LYS A 95 6.80 2.81 -13.63
C LYS A 95 5.55 2.43 -12.85
N VAL A 96 5.03 3.36 -12.06
CA VAL A 96 3.79 3.18 -11.31
C VAL A 96 2.65 3.86 -12.07
N TYR A 97 1.58 3.10 -12.30
CA TYR A 97 0.34 3.59 -12.92
C TYR A 97 -0.79 3.46 -11.91
N ALA A 98 -1.29 4.58 -11.43
CA ALA A 98 -2.44 4.64 -10.53
C ALA A 98 -3.73 4.61 -11.36
N ILE A 99 -4.44 3.47 -11.34
CA ILE A 99 -5.63 3.22 -12.15
C ILE A 99 -6.86 3.42 -11.30
N ASN A 100 -7.62 4.47 -11.58
CA ASN A 100 -8.87 4.75 -10.88
C ASN A 100 -9.98 3.80 -11.38
N MET A 101 -10.62 3.08 -10.45
CA MET A 101 -11.71 2.14 -10.74
C MET A 101 -13.08 2.80 -10.80
N GLU A 102 -13.17 4.13 -10.58
CA GLU A 102 -14.41 4.88 -10.66
C GLU A 102 -14.68 5.35 -12.10
N LYS A 103 -15.91 5.79 -12.34
CA LYS A 103 -16.25 6.45 -13.62
C LYS A 103 -15.31 7.66 -13.82
N PRO A 104 -14.80 7.87 -15.03
CA PRO A 104 -13.89 8.96 -15.32
C PRO A 104 -14.44 10.33 -14.90
N ASN A 105 -13.75 10.99 -13.98
CA ASN A 105 -14.05 12.34 -13.53
C ASN A 105 -12.74 13.07 -13.23
N LYS A 106 -12.31 13.91 -14.16
CA LYS A 106 -11.04 14.63 -14.08
C LYS A 106 -10.94 15.49 -12.83
N LEU A 107 -11.98 16.26 -12.52
CA LEU A 107 -11.96 17.18 -11.37
C LEU A 107 -11.84 16.41 -10.05
N LYS A 108 -12.67 15.38 -9.87
CA LYS A 108 -12.64 14.54 -8.68
C LYS A 108 -11.28 13.88 -8.47
N THR A 109 -10.66 13.39 -9.55
CA THR A 109 -9.33 12.77 -9.50
C THR A 109 -8.25 13.80 -9.18
N GLN A 110 -8.28 14.97 -9.81
CA GLN A 110 -7.31 16.04 -9.55
C GLN A 110 -7.43 16.56 -8.11
N ASP A 111 -8.65 16.75 -7.60
CA ASP A 111 -8.84 17.18 -6.21
C ASP A 111 -8.33 16.14 -5.21
N PHE A 112 -8.54 14.85 -5.50
CA PHE A 112 -7.96 13.79 -4.66
C PHE A 112 -6.44 13.95 -4.52
N PHE A 113 -5.70 14.13 -5.61
CA PHE A 113 -4.24 14.26 -5.58
C PHE A 113 -3.72 15.59 -5.00
N LYS A 114 -4.57 16.57 -4.73
CA LYS A 114 -4.18 17.78 -3.97
C LYS A 114 -4.09 17.53 -2.46
N PHE A 115 -4.72 16.46 -1.96
CA PHE A 115 -4.86 16.19 -0.52
C PHE A 115 -4.00 15.01 -0.02
N ILE A 116 -3.20 14.39 -0.85
CA ILE A 116 -2.24 13.34 -0.52
C ILE A 116 -0.84 13.77 -0.89
#